data_99c4ec8f35ec269c35789b7c03e59e1c
#
_entry.id   99c4ec8f35ec269c35789b7c03e59e1c
#
_cell.length_a   1.000
_cell.length_b   1.000
_cell.length_c   1.000
_cell.angle_alpha   90.00
_cell.angle_beta   90.00
_cell.angle_gamma   90.00
#
_symmetry.space_group_name_H-M   'P 1'
#
loop_
_entity.id
_entity.type
_entity.pdbx_description
1 polymer ?
#
loop_
_entity_poly.entity_id
_entity_poly.type
_entity_poly.pdbx_seq_one_letter_code
_entity_poly.pdbx_strand_id
1 'polypeptide(L)' 'MHTNKVSHVRTIDRVAKELGEDVDFLFDVAMEMETEDGVIWVLSLDDESVLAFTDFGVDSLVELIKIHREMPPREKR' A
#
# COMPACT_ATOMS: atom_id res chain seq x y z
N MET A 1 4.30 16.18 23.16
CA MET A 1 4.36 16.11 22.67
C MET A 1 4.55 15.90 21.90
N HIS A 2 4.70 15.86 21.38
CA HIS A 2 4.94 15.76 20.58
C HIS A 2 4.99 15.34 19.75
N THR A 3 4.93 15.18 19.33
CA THR A 3 4.95 14.87 18.61
C THR A 3 5.35 14.86 17.68
N ASN A 4 5.66 14.52 17.12
CA ASN A 4 6.19 14.48 16.17
C ASN A 4 5.61 13.94 15.14
N LYS A 5 5.36 14.21 14.48
CA LYS A 5 4.83 13.75 13.61
C LYS A 5 5.53 13.36 12.59
N VAL A 6 6.22 12.70 12.72
CA VAL A 6 6.96 12.13 11.71
C VAL A 6 6.06 11.27 10.95
N SER A 7 5.97 11.43 9.71
CA SER A 7 5.16 10.57 8.97
C SER A 7 5.79 9.25 8.88
N HIS A 8 5.12 8.24 9.20
CA HIS A 8 5.62 6.89 9.11
C HIS A 8 5.29 6.35 7.75
N VAL A 9 6.32 6.12 6.97
CA VAL A 9 6.15 5.57 5.64
C VAL A 9 6.65 4.14 5.67
N ARG A 10 5.86 3.22 5.17
CA ARG A 10 6.22 1.81 5.14
C ARG A 10 6.28 1.33 3.71
N THR A 11 7.33 0.60 3.38
CA THR A 11 7.44 0.05 2.04
C THR A 11 6.42 -1.04 1.86
N ILE A 12 6.14 -1.36 0.60
CA ILE A 12 5.16 -2.39 0.30
C ILE A 12 5.56 -3.73 0.88
N ASP A 13 6.87 -4.02 0.91
CA ASP A 13 7.33 -5.26 1.50
C ASP A 13 6.97 -5.36 2.97
N ARG A 14 7.15 -4.26 3.67
CA ARG A 14 6.85 -4.23 5.08
C ARG A 14 5.35 -4.37 5.32
N VAL A 15 4.57 -3.67 4.52
CA VAL A 15 3.12 -3.74 4.66
C VAL A 15 2.64 -5.15 4.37
N ALA A 16 3.20 -5.78 3.35
CA ALA A 16 2.82 -7.15 3.02
C ALA A 16 3.05 -8.07 4.21
N LYS A 17 4.20 -7.90 4.86
CA LYS A 17 4.51 -8.69 6.02
C LYS A 17 3.53 -8.45 7.16
N GLU A 18 3.23 -7.19 7.40
CA GLU A 18 2.36 -6.84 8.51
C GLU A 18 0.94 -7.32 8.27
N LEU A 19 0.51 -7.33 7.04
CA LEU A 19 -0.85 -7.75 6.71
C LEU A 19 -0.95 -9.23 6.39
N GLY A 20 0.18 -9.89 6.24
CA GLY A 20 0.18 -11.29 5.85
C GLY A 20 -0.28 -11.49 4.42
N GLU A 21 0.07 -10.56 3.55
CA GLU A 21 -0.36 -10.61 2.17
C GLU A 21 0.84 -10.75 1.24
N ASP A 22 0.53 -11.16 0.03
CA ASP A 22 1.55 -11.30 -0.99
C ASP A 22 1.86 -9.94 -1.57
N VAL A 23 3.14 -9.66 -1.77
CA VAL A 23 3.57 -8.37 -2.30
C VAL A 23 2.96 -8.12 -3.68
N ASP A 24 2.93 -9.14 -4.53
CA ASP A 24 2.38 -8.97 -5.87
C ASP A 24 0.91 -8.59 -5.82
N PHE A 25 0.18 -9.20 -4.90
CA PHE A 25 -1.22 -8.88 -4.73
C PHE A 25 -1.38 -7.43 -4.26
N LEU A 26 -0.57 -7.03 -3.31
CA LEU A 26 -0.64 -5.67 -2.81
C LEU A 26 -0.29 -4.67 -3.90
N PHE A 27 0.67 -5.01 -4.72
CA PHE A 27 1.06 -4.12 -5.78
C PHE A 27 -0.10 -3.90 -6.75
N ASP A 28 -0.79 -4.99 -7.10
CA ASP A 28 -1.95 -4.87 -7.98
C ASP A 28 -3.03 -4.00 -7.38
N VAL A 29 -3.31 -4.20 -6.10
CA VAL A 29 -4.33 -3.40 -5.43
C VAL A 29 -3.89 -1.95 -5.38
N ALA A 30 -2.62 -1.72 -5.09
CA ALA A 30 -2.11 -0.36 -4.96
C ALA A 30 -2.13 0.39 -6.27
N MET A 31 -2.13 -0.32 -7.38
CA MET A 31 -2.21 0.35 -8.68
C MET A 31 -3.53 1.07 -8.85
N GLU A 32 -4.52 0.73 -8.04
CA GLU A 32 -5.81 1.42 -8.09
C GLU A 32 -5.81 2.65 -7.20
N MET A 33 -4.74 2.88 -6.46
CA MET A 33 -4.65 4.01 -5.55
C MET A 33 -3.83 5.11 -6.18
N GLU A 34 -4.01 6.31 -5.66
CA GLU A 34 -3.26 7.45 -6.15
C GLU A 34 -2.49 8.08 -5.02
N THR A 35 -1.64 9.01 -5.36
CA THR A 35 -0.85 9.70 -4.35
C THR A 35 -1.72 10.26 -3.24
N GLU A 36 -2.89 10.74 -3.61
CA GLU A 36 -3.81 11.30 -2.64
C GLU A 36 -4.29 10.28 -1.64
N ASP A 37 -4.21 9.02 -2.00
CA ASP A 37 -4.64 7.94 -1.13
C ASP A 37 -3.54 7.47 -0.20
N GLY A 38 -2.39 8.12 -0.24
CA GLY A 38 -1.31 7.79 0.66
C GLY A 38 -0.27 6.85 0.08
N VAL A 39 -0.18 6.79 -1.24
CA VAL A 39 0.81 5.95 -1.91
C VAL A 39 1.94 6.85 -2.38
N ILE A 40 3.16 6.44 -2.10
CA ILE A 40 4.33 7.21 -2.45
C ILE A 40 5.36 6.32 -3.10
N TRP A 41 6.09 6.87 -4.05
CA TRP A 41 7.22 6.16 -4.61
C TRP A 41 8.47 6.70 -3.95
N VAL A 42 9.25 5.81 -3.38
CA VAL A 42 10.48 6.18 -2.68
C VAL A 42 11.65 5.66 -3.48
N LEU A 43 12.59 6.54 -3.73
CA LEU A 43 13.78 6.13 -4.47
C LEU A 43 14.77 5.51 -3.51
N SER A 44 15.22 4.33 -3.81
CA SER A 44 16.18 3.65 -2.96
C SER A 44 17.59 3.97 -3.40
N LEU A 45 18.55 3.48 -2.65
CA LEU A 45 19.95 3.72 -2.94
C LEU A 45 20.37 3.06 -4.25
N ASP A 46 19.64 2.07 -4.69
CA ASP A 46 19.98 1.38 -5.92
C ASP A 46 19.27 1.95 -7.11
N ASP A 47 18.78 3.17 -6.98
CA ASP A 47 18.05 3.83 -8.06
C ASP A 47 16.77 3.12 -8.43
N GLU A 48 16.29 2.27 -7.57
CA GLU A 48 15.03 1.61 -7.80
C GLU A 48 13.95 2.30 -7.01
N SER A 49 12.81 2.46 -7.63
CA SER A 49 11.68 3.04 -6.93
C SER A 49 10.94 1.96 -6.19
N VAL A 50 10.64 2.23 -4.96
CA VAL A 50 9.91 1.28 -4.12
C VAL A 50 8.60 1.92 -3.73
N LEU A 51 7.52 1.18 -3.87
CA LEU A 51 6.21 1.67 -3.49
C LEU A 51 6.12 1.67 -1.97
N ALA A 52 5.60 2.74 -1.42
CA ALA A 52 5.47 2.88 0.02
C ALA A 52 4.13 3.50 0.34
N PHE A 53 3.76 3.40 1.60
CA PHE A 53 2.45 3.87 2.05
C PHE A 53 2.59 4.68 3.32
N THR A 54 1.82 5.74 3.41
CA THR A 54 1.68 6.46 4.68
C THR A 54 0.68 5.66 5.53
N ASP A 55 0.49 6.09 6.77
CA ASP A 55 -0.52 5.45 7.61
C ASP A 55 -1.88 5.52 6.96
N PHE A 56 -2.20 6.65 6.38
CA PHE A 56 -3.46 6.78 5.66
C PHE A 56 -3.49 5.84 4.47
N GLY A 57 -2.36 5.69 3.79
CA GLY A 57 -2.27 4.79 2.65
C GLY A 57 -2.49 3.34 3.04
N VAL A 58 -1.96 2.94 4.19
CA VAL A 58 -2.19 1.58 4.66
C VAL A 58 -3.67 1.36 4.95
N ASP A 59 -4.33 2.34 5.57
CA ASP A 59 -5.75 2.22 5.83
C ASP A 59 -6.53 2.08 4.54
N SER A 60 -6.20 2.89 3.54
CA SER A 60 -6.88 2.82 2.27
C SER A 60 -6.63 1.48 1.59
N LEU A 61 -5.40 1.01 1.70
CA LEU A 61 -5.04 -0.27 1.10
C LEU A 61 -5.84 -1.41 1.74
N VAL A 62 -5.96 -1.38 3.06
CA VAL A 62 -6.71 -2.41 3.76
C VAL A 62 -8.17 -2.42 3.31
N GLU A 63 -8.73 -1.24 3.14
CA GLU A 63 -10.11 -1.15 2.67
C GLU A 63 -10.26 -1.76 1.29
N LEU A 64 -9.31 -1.47 0.40
CA LEU A 64 -9.36 -2.02 -0.93
C LEU A 64 -9.20 -3.53 -0.93
N ILE A 65 -8.33 -4.02 -0.07
CA ILE A 65 -8.14 -5.46 0.04
C ILE A 65 -9.44 -6.12 0.45
N LYS A 66 -10.13 -5.52 1.40
CA LYS A 66 -11.40 -6.06 1.84
C LYS A 66 -12.40 -6.11 0.71
N ILE A 67 -12.45 -5.05 -0.07
CA ILE A 67 -13.38 -4.99 -1.19
C ILE A 67 -13.04 -6.08 -2.18
N HIS A 68 -11.76 -6.25 -2.48
CA HIS A 68 -11.34 -7.27 -3.44
C HIS A 68 -11.69 -8.67 -2.96
N ARG A 69 -11.62 -8.89 -1.66
CA ARG A 69 -11.89 -10.21 -1.14
C ARG A 69 -13.36 -10.50 -0.98
N GLU A 70 -14.12 -9.47 -0.68
CA GLU A 70 -15.54 -9.65 -0.47
C GLU A 70 -16.32 -9.67 -1.75
N MET A 71 -15.79 -8.99 -2.77
CA MET A 71 -16.46 -8.99 -4.04
C MET A 71 -15.80 -9.99 -4.92
N PRO A 72 -16.54 -10.93 -5.42
CA PRO A 72 -15.94 -11.92 -6.31
C PRO A 72 -15.45 -11.18 -7.55
N PRO A 73 -14.42 -11.69 -8.15
CA PRO A 73 -13.89 -11.08 -9.35
C PRO A 73 -14.94 -11.20 -10.42
N ARG A 74 -15.17 -10.27 -11.12
CA ARG A 74 -16.07 -10.23 -12.07
C ARG A 74 -15.60 -10.81 -13.17
N GLU A 75 -15.39 -11.38 -13.56
CA GLU A 75 -14.93 -11.85 -14.36
C GLU A 75 -14.55 -11.54 -15.20
N LYS A 76 -14.19 -11.53 -15.67
CA LYS A 76 -13.70 -11.17 -16.40
C LYS A 76 -13.69 -11.55 -17.11
N ARG A 77 -13.93 -11.65 -17.49
CA ARG A 77 -13.92 -11.99 -18.14
C ARG A 77 -13.65 -12.27 -18.44
#